data_8aa056cff9326e011410750afee57b98
#
_entry.id   8aa056cff9326e011410750afee57b98
#
_cell.length_a   1.000
_cell.length_b   1.000
_cell.length_c   1.000
_cell.angle_alpha   90.00
_cell.angle_beta   90.00
_cell.angle_gamma   90.00
#
_symmetry.space_group_name_H-M   'P 1'
#
loop_
_entity.id
_entity.type
_entity.pdbx_description
1 polymer ?
#
loop_
_entity_poly.entity_id
_entity_poly.type
_entity_poly.pdbx_seq_one_letter_code
_entity_poly.pdbx_strand_id
1 'polypeptide(L)'
;MRVIGLDIGTTTICASVIDSSNGEVLTSRTTANDAFLAAAQPWEKLQDPAMILARCEQLIAELTEEYAPIGAIGVTGQMHGIVYVDESGNAVSPLYIWQDGRGDREYQNGESYAAYLSRKTGYKLATGFGSVTHFCNEKAGNVPQAAMQFCTIPDYVAMHLAGQTTPLVHSTNAASLGLFDLENACFDRAAIESAGMNFAQFPHVTSGYDLLGKTANGIPVAVPIGDNQASFIGSVRDRNQSILVNVGTGSQISYLADRLITTATMETRPCDAECFLLVGSSLCGGRAYAILKNFYEELIQQAGCQCDHLYAVMERLAENYHQLENNLNVSTRFSGTRENPEQRGSITNIGIDNLTPQHLTAGVLQGIVDELYTMYAGSAAIQKSVPSFLVGSGNGIRQNKVLQKMFEERFGMQVQIPVHTEEAAYGAALFAMVSVGCYSTLSQAQQIIKYQ
;
A
#
# COMPACT_ATOMS: atom_id res chain seq x y z
N MET A 1 -5.20 27.16 2.38
CA MET A 1 -4.49 26.85 1.13
C MET A 1 -5.04 25.53 0.60
N ARG A 2 -5.25 25.39 -0.73
CA ARG A 2 -5.69 24.14 -1.33
C ARG A 2 -4.48 23.34 -1.78
N VAL A 3 -4.49 22.04 -1.52
CA VAL A 3 -3.39 21.13 -1.88
C VAL A 3 -3.97 19.94 -2.61
N ILE A 4 -3.32 19.52 -3.70
CA ILE A 4 -3.67 18.30 -4.43
C ILE A 4 -2.86 17.13 -3.86
N GLY A 5 -3.54 16.04 -3.54
CA GLY A 5 -2.93 14.74 -3.32
C GLY A 5 -3.28 13.81 -4.48
N LEU A 6 -2.28 13.21 -5.10
CA LEU A 6 -2.40 12.29 -6.23
C LEU A 6 -1.95 10.90 -5.81
N ASP A 7 -2.82 9.90 -6.00
CA ASP A 7 -2.51 8.47 -5.79
C ASP A 7 -2.58 7.73 -7.12
N ILE A 8 -1.44 7.16 -7.53
CA ILE A 8 -1.26 6.42 -8.79
C ILE A 8 -1.31 4.92 -8.52
N GLY A 9 -2.52 4.40 -8.35
CA GLY A 9 -2.74 2.97 -8.12
C GLY A 9 -2.60 2.13 -9.38
N THR A 10 -2.57 0.80 -9.21
CA THR A 10 -2.42 -0.16 -10.31
C THR A 10 -3.62 -0.15 -11.26
N THR A 11 -4.82 0.04 -10.75
CA THR A 11 -6.09 -0.03 -11.53
C THR A 11 -6.84 1.29 -11.58
N THR A 12 -6.51 2.23 -10.72
CA THR A 12 -7.15 3.55 -10.63
C THR A 12 -6.10 4.61 -10.33
N ILE A 13 -6.35 5.83 -10.80
CA ILE A 13 -5.61 7.04 -10.44
C ILE A 13 -6.62 7.96 -9.78
N CYS A 14 -6.31 8.39 -8.55
CA CYS A 14 -7.17 9.28 -7.78
C CYS A 14 -6.43 10.58 -7.45
N ALA A 15 -7.12 11.71 -7.57
CA ALA A 15 -6.63 12.99 -7.08
C ALA A 15 -7.69 13.67 -6.22
N SER A 16 -7.27 14.18 -5.06
CA SER A 16 -8.13 14.89 -4.11
C SER A 16 -7.61 16.30 -3.87
N VAL A 17 -8.51 17.27 -3.77
CA VAL A 17 -8.19 18.65 -3.36
C VAL A 17 -8.59 18.82 -1.91
N ILE A 18 -7.61 19.16 -1.06
CA ILE A 18 -7.78 19.29 0.38
C ILE A 18 -7.55 20.74 0.81
N ASP A 19 -8.45 21.29 1.63
CA ASP A 19 -8.21 22.58 2.31
C ASP A 19 -7.32 22.36 3.53
N SER A 20 -6.12 22.96 3.49
CA SER A 20 -5.14 22.83 4.56
C SER A 20 -5.55 23.45 5.89
N SER A 21 -6.57 24.30 5.92
CA SER A 21 -6.97 24.98 7.16
C SER A 21 -7.85 24.12 8.07
N ASN A 22 -8.59 23.16 7.49
CA ASN A 22 -9.61 22.39 8.22
C ASN A 22 -9.66 20.90 7.83
N GLY A 23 -8.84 20.48 6.85
CA GLY A 23 -8.78 19.09 6.37
C GLY A 23 -9.98 18.65 5.53
N GLU A 24 -10.79 19.57 5.06
CA GLU A 24 -11.94 19.28 4.21
C GLU A 24 -11.47 18.82 2.82
N VAL A 25 -12.03 17.71 2.35
CA VAL A 25 -11.87 17.27 0.96
C VAL A 25 -12.90 18.00 0.12
N LEU A 26 -12.43 18.96 -0.68
CA LEU A 26 -13.29 19.77 -1.55
C LEU A 26 -13.82 18.97 -2.74
N THR A 27 -13.01 18.07 -3.25
CA THR A 27 -13.36 17.11 -4.31
C THR A 27 -12.38 15.96 -4.33
N SER A 28 -12.85 14.81 -4.85
CA SER A 28 -12.00 13.68 -5.23
C SER A 28 -12.43 13.21 -6.62
N ARG A 29 -11.47 12.98 -7.50
CA ARG A 29 -11.69 12.44 -8.84
C ARG A 29 -10.87 11.19 -9.03
N THR A 30 -11.52 10.14 -9.48
CA THR A 30 -10.90 8.85 -9.77
C THR A 30 -11.13 8.49 -11.24
N THR A 31 -10.06 8.10 -11.90
CA THR A 31 -10.10 7.56 -13.27
C THR A 31 -9.52 6.16 -13.30
N ALA A 32 -9.93 5.35 -14.28
CA ALA A 32 -9.32 4.04 -14.49
C ALA A 32 -7.85 4.19 -14.91
N ASN A 33 -6.98 3.34 -14.35
CA ASN A 33 -5.63 3.13 -14.85
C ASN A 33 -5.63 1.89 -15.74
N ASP A 34 -6.03 2.05 -17.00
CA ASP A 34 -6.09 1.00 -18.04
C ASP A 34 -4.84 0.98 -18.93
N ALA A 35 -3.72 1.49 -18.42
CA ALA A 35 -2.43 1.56 -19.12
C ALA A 35 -1.74 0.18 -19.28
N PHE A 36 -2.45 -0.92 -19.04
CA PHE A 36 -1.87 -2.26 -19.18
C PHE A 36 -1.44 -2.55 -20.62
N LEU A 37 -0.21 -3.05 -20.76
CA LEU A 37 0.33 -3.51 -22.02
C LEU A 37 0.06 -5.02 -22.22
N ALA A 38 -0.05 -5.43 -23.47
CA ALA A 38 -0.15 -6.84 -23.80
C ALA A 38 1.12 -7.58 -23.37
N ALA A 39 0.95 -8.61 -22.53
CA ALA A 39 2.06 -9.43 -22.06
C ALA A 39 2.48 -10.43 -23.15
N ALA A 40 3.79 -10.52 -23.42
CA ALA A 40 4.35 -11.56 -24.30
C ALA A 40 4.49 -12.89 -23.54
N GLN A 41 4.57 -12.85 -22.21
CA GLN A 41 4.73 -14.01 -21.35
C GLN A 41 3.69 -13.98 -20.21
N PRO A 42 3.23 -15.13 -19.69
CA PRO A 42 2.20 -15.19 -18.65
C PRO A 42 2.58 -14.47 -17.35
N TRP A 43 3.87 -14.38 -17.05
CA TRP A 43 4.41 -13.73 -15.85
C TRP A 43 4.60 -12.23 -16.00
N GLU A 44 4.58 -11.68 -17.23
CA GLU A 44 4.72 -10.25 -17.45
C GLU A 44 3.49 -9.48 -17.01
N LYS A 45 3.74 -8.43 -16.22
CA LYS A 45 2.73 -7.45 -15.83
C LYS A 45 3.32 -6.06 -16.04
N LEU A 46 2.89 -5.43 -17.13
CA LEU A 46 3.48 -4.22 -17.68
C LEU A 46 2.42 -3.15 -17.85
N GLN A 47 2.81 -1.88 -17.64
CA GLN A 47 1.97 -0.71 -17.94
C GLN A 47 2.76 0.30 -18.79
N ASP A 48 2.04 1.16 -19.51
CA ASP A 48 2.60 2.27 -20.29
C ASP A 48 2.79 3.50 -19.39
N PRO A 49 4.05 3.89 -19.06
CA PRO A 49 4.31 5.03 -18.19
C PRO A 49 3.89 6.37 -18.82
N ALA A 50 3.94 6.50 -20.15
CA ALA A 50 3.53 7.73 -20.84
C ALA A 50 2.02 7.95 -20.75
N MET A 51 1.24 6.87 -20.87
CA MET A 51 -0.22 6.92 -20.70
C MET A 51 -0.61 7.28 -19.27
N ILE A 52 0.09 6.73 -18.26
CA ILE A 52 -0.11 7.07 -16.85
C ILE A 52 0.20 8.55 -16.62
N LEU A 53 1.36 9.03 -17.11
CA LEU A 53 1.76 10.44 -16.99
C LEU A 53 0.70 11.39 -17.58
N ALA A 54 0.28 11.13 -18.82
CA ALA A 54 -0.71 11.97 -19.49
C ALA A 54 -2.04 12.07 -18.70
N ARG A 55 -2.49 10.96 -18.09
CA ARG A 55 -3.70 10.96 -17.25
C ARG A 55 -3.51 11.76 -15.97
N CYS A 56 -2.35 11.63 -15.33
CA CYS A 56 -2.04 12.41 -14.14
C CYS A 56 -1.98 13.90 -14.45
N GLU A 57 -1.32 14.29 -15.54
CA GLU A 57 -1.26 15.69 -16.01
C GLU A 57 -2.63 16.27 -16.31
N GLN A 58 -3.48 15.51 -17.03
CA GLN A 58 -4.86 15.92 -17.33
C GLN A 58 -5.65 16.15 -16.03
N LEU A 59 -5.62 15.18 -15.10
CA LEU A 59 -6.37 15.26 -13.84
C LEU A 59 -5.92 16.44 -12.98
N ILE A 60 -4.61 16.69 -12.89
CA ILE A 60 -4.04 17.85 -12.19
C ILE A 60 -4.44 19.16 -12.87
N ALA A 61 -4.39 19.24 -14.19
CA ALA A 61 -4.78 20.44 -14.93
C ALA A 61 -6.24 20.82 -14.68
N GLU A 62 -7.16 19.85 -14.79
CA GLU A 62 -8.58 20.04 -14.52
C GLU A 62 -8.82 20.53 -13.07
N LEU A 63 -8.19 19.90 -12.08
CA LEU A 63 -8.34 20.30 -10.68
C LEU A 63 -7.71 21.67 -10.40
N THR A 64 -6.60 21.99 -11.06
CA THR A 64 -5.95 23.28 -10.92
C THR A 64 -6.81 24.41 -11.51
N GLU A 65 -7.46 24.19 -12.63
CA GLU A 65 -8.36 25.18 -13.24
C GLU A 65 -9.57 25.44 -12.34
N GLU A 66 -10.20 24.39 -11.80
CA GLU A 66 -11.43 24.51 -11.01
C GLU A 66 -11.20 25.03 -9.60
N TYR A 67 -10.07 24.63 -8.97
CA TYR A 67 -9.79 24.91 -7.55
C TYR A 67 -8.63 25.88 -7.31
N ALA A 68 -8.25 26.70 -8.30
CA ALA A 68 -7.18 27.69 -8.10
C ALA A 68 -7.48 28.64 -6.92
N PRO A 69 -6.44 29.13 -6.20
CA PRO A 69 -5.03 28.78 -6.34
C PRO A 69 -4.70 27.47 -5.60
N ILE A 70 -3.91 26.63 -6.25
CA ILE A 70 -3.32 25.43 -5.64
C ILE A 70 -1.93 25.77 -5.07
N GLY A 71 -1.69 25.39 -3.82
CA GLY A 71 -0.44 25.73 -3.12
C GLY A 71 0.63 24.66 -3.18
N ALA A 72 0.28 23.38 -3.38
CA ALA A 72 1.22 22.28 -3.53
C ALA A 72 0.56 21.05 -4.17
N ILE A 73 1.39 20.15 -4.70
CA ILE A 73 1.02 18.81 -5.15
C ILE A 73 1.83 17.78 -4.38
N GLY A 74 1.16 16.82 -3.72
CA GLY A 74 1.75 15.63 -3.14
C GLY A 74 1.42 14.42 -4.01
N VAL A 75 2.36 13.51 -4.17
CA VAL A 75 2.22 12.33 -5.03
C VAL A 75 2.53 11.06 -4.25
N THR A 76 1.74 10.04 -4.49
CA THR A 76 1.94 8.67 -4.01
C THR A 76 1.45 7.69 -5.07
N GLY A 77 1.60 6.40 -4.84
CA GLY A 77 1.07 5.36 -5.73
C GLY A 77 1.75 4.03 -5.55
N GLN A 78 1.47 3.12 -6.50
CA GLN A 78 1.96 1.75 -6.45
C GLN A 78 3.48 1.67 -6.24
N MET A 79 3.87 0.90 -5.25
CA MET A 79 5.27 0.71 -4.84
C MET A 79 5.91 -0.48 -5.59
N HIS A 80 7.18 -0.68 -5.35
CA HIS A 80 8.02 -1.81 -5.83
C HIS A 80 8.35 -1.80 -7.32
N GLY A 81 7.40 -1.48 -8.21
CA GLY A 81 7.60 -1.49 -9.66
C GLY A 81 8.61 -0.44 -10.13
N ILE A 82 9.23 -0.67 -11.31
CA ILE A 82 10.23 0.24 -11.88
C ILE A 82 9.95 0.59 -13.34
N VAL A 83 10.34 1.81 -13.71
CA VAL A 83 10.49 2.27 -15.08
C VAL A 83 11.91 2.80 -15.27
N TYR A 84 12.57 2.46 -16.39
CA TYR A 84 13.87 3.01 -16.76
C TYR A 84 13.71 4.35 -17.45
N VAL A 85 14.60 5.30 -17.09
CA VAL A 85 14.63 6.63 -17.69
C VAL A 85 16.00 6.94 -18.32
N ASP A 86 15.99 7.72 -19.41
CA ASP A 86 17.18 8.20 -20.09
C ASP A 86 17.73 9.50 -19.44
N GLU A 87 18.78 10.07 -20.02
CA GLU A 87 19.41 11.31 -19.58
C GLU A 87 18.46 12.52 -19.60
N SER A 88 17.45 12.49 -20.46
CA SER A 88 16.43 13.53 -20.58
C SER A 88 15.22 13.29 -19.66
N GLY A 89 15.20 12.19 -18.90
CA GLY A 89 14.11 11.82 -18.02
C GLY A 89 12.96 11.09 -18.73
N ASN A 90 13.09 10.76 -20.03
CA ASN A 90 12.05 10.02 -20.74
C ASN A 90 12.07 8.54 -20.36
N ALA A 91 10.90 7.90 -20.30
CA ALA A 91 10.80 6.46 -20.12
C ALA A 91 11.35 5.72 -21.35
N VAL A 92 12.29 4.82 -21.13
CA VAL A 92 12.90 3.96 -22.16
C VAL A 92 12.52 2.49 -22.00
N SER A 93 11.55 2.21 -21.14
CA SER A 93 10.96 0.88 -20.93
C SER A 93 9.48 1.01 -20.59
N PRO A 94 8.70 -0.08 -20.63
CA PRO A 94 7.45 -0.15 -19.90
C PRO A 94 7.70 -0.02 -18.40
N LEU A 95 6.66 0.32 -17.64
CA LEU A 95 6.62 0.14 -16.20
C LEU A 95 6.45 -1.34 -15.89
N TYR A 96 7.43 -1.94 -15.22
CA TYR A 96 7.32 -3.27 -14.64
C TYR A 96 6.64 -3.15 -13.29
N ILE A 97 5.36 -3.55 -13.17
CA ILE A 97 4.61 -3.35 -11.93
C ILE A 97 4.97 -4.40 -10.87
N TRP A 98 4.57 -4.16 -9.63
CA TRP A 98 4.83 -5.03 -8.47
C TRP A 98 4.31 -6.48 -8.63
N GLN A 99 3.36 -6.71 -9.55
CA GLN A 99 2.82 -8.04 -9.87
C GLN A 99 3.61 -8.78 -10.95
N ASP A 100 4.66 -8.17 -11.52
CA ASP A 100 5.48 -8.81 -12.53
C ASP A 100 6.24 -9.99 -11.95
N GLY A 101 6.02 -11.17 -12.49
CA GLY A 101 6.49 -12.46 -11.99
C GLY A 101 7.90 -12.85 -12.44
N ARG A 102 8.67 -11.97 -13.11
CA ARG A 102 9.99 -12.34 -13.64
C ARG A 102 10.97 -12.81 -12.56
N GLY A 103 10.85 -12.32 -11.33
CA GLY A 103 11.69 -12.69 -10.21
C GLY A 103 11.52 -14.14 -9.74
N ASP A 104 10.37 -14.77 -10.03
CA ASP A 104 10.10 -16.17 -9.66
C ASP A 104 10.62 -17.18 -10.71
N ARG A 105 11.08 -16.70 -11.87
CA ARG A 105 11.64 -17.56 -12.90
C ARG A 105 12.94 -18.19 -12.41
N GLU A 106 13.21 -19.42 -12.85
CA GLU A 106 14.48 -20.10 -12.58
C GLU A 106 15.65 -19.31 -13.16
N TYR A 107 16.68 -19.11 -12.34
CA TYR A 107 17.93 -18.46 -12.73
C TYR A 107 19.11 -19.42 -12.75
N GLN A 108 19.50 -19.98 -11.60
CA GLN A 108 20.64 -20.89 -11.48
C GLN A 108 20.35 -21.97 -10.43
N ASN A 109 20.76 -23.21 -10.75
CA ASN A 109 20.72 -24.37 -9.82
C ASN A 109 19.33 -24.64 -9.21
N GLY A 110 18.25 -24.37 -9.96
CA GLY A 110 16.89 -24.53 -9.49
C GLY A 110 16.39 -23.40 -8.58
N GLU A 111 17.21 -22.37 -8.33
CA GLU A 111 16.77 -21.17 -7.58
C GLU A 111 16.14 -20.14 -8.53
N SER A 112 15.12 -19.43 -8.05
CA SER A 112 14.58 -18.25 -8.75
C SER A 112 15.54 -17.07 -8.65
N TYR A 113 15.34 -16.06 -9.53
CA TYR A 113 16.09 -14.80 -9.46
C TYR A 113 15.97 -14.15 -8.07
N ALA A 114 14.77 -14.10 -7.50
CA ALA A 114 14.52 -13.50 -6.18
C ALA A 114 15.22 -14.29 -5.07
N ALA A 115 15.13 -15.62 -5.08
CA ALA A 115 15.79 -16.48 -4.09
C ALA A 115 17.32 -16.37 -4.17
N TYR A 116 17.89 -16.43 -5.39
CA TYR A 116 19.32 -16.27 -5.63
C TYR A 116 19.82 -14.91 -5.10
N LEU A 117 19.14 -13.81 -5.46
CA LEU A 117 19.54 -12.48 -5.06
C LEU A 117 19.44 -12.30 -3.53
N SER A 118 18.36 -12.84 -2.91
CA SER A 118 18.18 -12.81 -1.45
C SER A 118 19.35 -13.54 -0.73
N ARG A 119 19.67 -14.75 -1.16
CA ARG A 119 20.77 -15.53 -0.60
C ARG A 119 22.13 -14.86 -0.80
N LYS A 120 22.34 -14.26 -2.00
CA LYS A 120 23.60 -13.61 -2.37
C LYS A 120 23.87 -12.34 -1.54
N THR A 121 22.83 -11.59 -1.23
CA THR A 121 22.95 -10.26 -0.60
C THR A 121 22.57 -10.24 0.88
N GLY A 122 21.88 -11.29 1.36
CA GLY A 122 21.38 -11.36 2.75
C GLY A 122 20.07 -10.57 2.97
N TYR A 123 19.55 -9.88 1.94
CA TYR A 123 18.26 -9.18 2.02
C TYR A 123 17.10 -10.13 1.75
N LYS A 124 15.97 -9.93 2.45
CA LYS A 124 14.71 -10.63 2.15
C LYS A 124 14.04 -9.95 0.95
N LEU A 125 14.19 -10.53 -0.22
CA LEU A 125 13.66 -10.01 -1.48
C LEU A 125 12.57 -10.94 -2.03
N ALA A 126 11.66 -10.35 -2.82
CA ALA A 126 10.57 -11.08 -3.46
C ALA A 126 10.42 -10.65 -4.93
N THR A 127 9.76 -11.47 -5.73
CA THR A 127 9.33 -11.08 -7.08
C THR A 127 8.53 -9.77 -7.03
N GLY A 128 8.64 -8.96 -8.08
CA GLY A 128 8.01 -7.65 -8.13
C GLY A 128 8.80 -6.53 -7.45
N PHE A 129 9.82 -6.82 -6.62
CA PHE A 129 10.72 -5.80 -6.09
C PHE A 129 11.60 -5.24 -7.22
N GLY A 130 11.77 -3.92 -7.24
CA GLY A 130 12.49 -3.22 -8.31
C GLY A 130 13.92 -3.69 -8.51
N SER A 131 14.66 -3.97 -7.43
CA SER A 131 16.02 -4.52 -7.50
C SER A 131 16.05 -5.93 -8.09
N VAL A 132 15.03 -6.76 -7.81
CA VAL A 132 14.90 -8.09 -8.41
C VAL A 132 14.56 -7.97 -9.89
N THR A 133 13.63 -7.10 -10.25
CA THR A 133 13.26 -6.81 -11.65
C THR A 133 14.48 -6.31 -12.43
N HIS A 134 15.25 -5.36 -11.85
CA HIS A 134 16.48 -4.84 -12.44
C HIS A 134 17.53 -5.94 -12.60
N PHE A 135 17.76 -6.74 -11.57
CA PHE A 135 18.68 -7.89 -11.64
C PHE A 135 18.30 -8.87 -12.78
N CYS A 136 17.01 -9.23 -12.90
CA CYS A 136 16.53 -10.08 -13.97
C CYS A 136 16.82 -9.48 -15.35
N ASN A 137 16.52 -8.18 -15.53
CA ASN A 137 16.73 -7.49 -16.80
C ASN A 137 18.21 -7.41 -17.15
N GLU A 138 19.08 -7.12 -16.16
CA GLU A 138 20.52 -7.05 -16.39
C GLU A 138 21.11 -8.41 -16.82
N LYS A 139 20.74 -9.49 -16.12
CA LYS A 139 21.21 -10.84 -16.46
C LYS A 139 20.66 -11.36 -17.80
N ALA A 140 19.50 -10.87 -18.22
CA ALA A 140 18.89 -11.19 -19.50
C ALA A 140 19.32 -10.25 -20.65
N GLY A 141 20.12 -9.20 -20.39
CA GLY A 141 20.48 -8.18 -21.37
C GLY A 141 19.32 -7.30 -21.81
N ASN A 142 18.30 -7.16 -20.97
CA ASN A 142 17.05 -6.42 -21.26
C ASN A 142 17.03 -5.00 -20.67
N VAL A 143 18.09 -4.57 -19.99
CA VAL A 143 18.21 -3.16 -19.58
C VAL A 143 18.40 -2.32 -20.83
N PRO A 144 17.54 -1.31 -21.09
CA PRO A 144 17.68 -0.47 -22.29
C PRO A 144 19.03 0.22 -22.31
N GLN A 145 19.67 0.29 -23.50
CA GLN A 145 20.98 0.91 -23.64
C GLN A 145 21.00 2.40 -23.24
N ALA A 146 19.88 3.10 -23.45
CA ALA A 146 19.73 4.50 -23.07
C ALA A 146 19.37 4.70 -21.58
N ALA A 147 19.15 3.63 -20.80
CA ALA A 147 18.77 3.72 -19.40
C ALA A 147 19.91 4.27 -18.55
N MET A 148 19.68 5.44 -17.95
CA MET A 148 20.59 6.03 -16.97
C MET A 148 20.25 5.55 -15.56
N GLN A 149 18.98 5.59 -15.18
CA GLN A 149 18.48 5.17 -13.88
C GLN A 149 17.10 4.52 -14.03
N PHE A 150 16.60 3.98 -12.93
CA PHE A 150 15.20 3.57 -12.81
C PHE A 150 14.55 4.25 -11.60
N CYS A 151 13.23 4.35 -11.59
CA CYS A 151 12.46 4.86 -10.46
C CYS A 151 11.08 4.22 -10.42
N THR A 152 10.31 4.49 -9.36
CA THR A 152 8.90 4.07 -9.32
C THR A 152 8.03 4.97 -10.19
N ILE A 153 6.78 4.56 -10.46
CA ILE A 153 5.89 5.37 -11.30
C ILE A 153 5.47 6.69 -10.62
N PRO A 154 5.24 6.77 -9.29
CA PRO A 154 5.04 8.06 -8.62
C PRO A 154 6.22 9.00 -8.78
N ASP A 155 7.44 8.49 -8.65
CA ASP A 155 8.66 9.30 -8.81
C ASP A 155 8.82 9.80 -10.24
N TYR A 156 8.53 8.95 -11.25
CA TYR A 156 8.53 9.32 -12.65
C TYR A 156 7.53 10.45 -12.95
N VAL A 157 6.29 10.31 -12.49
CA VAL A 157 5.25 11.33 -12.72
C VAL A 157 5.61 12.64 -12.01
N ALA A 158 6.02 12.58 -10.74
CA ALA A 158 6.37 13.79 -10.00
C ALA A 158 7.59 14.51 -10.58
N MET A 159 8.59 13.77 -11.06
CA MET A 159 9.76 14.29 -11.77
C MET A 159 9.33 15.11 -12.99
N HIS A 160 8.43 14.57 -13.83
CA HIS A 160 7.91 15.27 -15.00
C HIS A 160 7.08 16.49 -14.64
N LEU A 161 6.17 16.38 -13.67
CA LEU A 161 5.38 17.51 -13.17
C LEU A 161 6.26 18.66 -12.67
N ALA A 162 7.40 18.34 -12.08
CA ALA A 162 8.36 19.31 -11.55
C ALA A 162 9.39 19.82 -12.59
N GLY A 163 9.30 19.35 -13.85
CA GLY A 163 10.25 19.72 -14.92
C GLY A 163 11.66 19.21 -14.67
N GLN A 164 11.84 18.10 -13.94
CA GLN A 164 13.13 17.47 -13.68
C GLN A 164 13.39 16.33 -14.66
N THR A 165 14.67 15.97 -14.83
CA THR A 165 15.09 14.86 -15.70
C THR A 165 15.74 13.71 -14.94
N THR A 166 16.03 13.90 -13.66
CA THR A 166 16.67 12.91 -12.79
C THR A 166 15.75 12.59 -11.62
N PRO A 167 15.46 11.30 -11.35
CA PRO A 167 14.59 10.94 -10.25
C PRO A 167 15.27 11.14 -8.88
N LEU A 168 14.54 11.76 -7.96
CA LEU A 168 14.83 11.77 -6.53
C LEU A 168 13.74 10.96 -5.83
N VAL A 169 14.14 9.90 -5.13
CA VAL A 169 13.21 8.94 -4.54
C VAL A 169 13.20 9.09 -3.03
N HIS A 170 12.03 9.20 -2.42
CA HIS A 170 11.93 9.19 -0.96
C HIS A 170 12.25 7.80 -0.40
N SER A 171 12.85 7.73 0.79
CA SER A 171 13.23 6.48 1.46
C SER A 171 12.08 5.46 1.56
N THR A 172 10.83 5.92 1.65
CA THR A 172 9.63 5.06 1.65
C THR A 172 9.47 4.26 0.35
N ASN A 173 9.69 4.88 -0.80
CA ASN A 173 9.69 4.22 -2.11
C ASN A 173 11.00 3.44 -2.33
N ALA A 174 12.15 4.02 -1.99
CA ALA A 174 13.45 3.38 -2.17
C ALA A 174 13.54 2.04 -1.43
N ALA A 175 13.09 1.97 -0.18
CA ALA A 175 13.06 0.72 0.59
C ALA A 175 12.19 -0.35 -0.06
N SER A 176 11.11 0.03 -0.74
CA SER A 176 10.24 -0.89 -1.45
C SER A 176 10.89 -1.56 -2.67
N LEU A 177 11.93 -0.93 -3.21
CA LEU A 177 12.70 -1.47 -4.33
C LEU A 177 13.61 -2.63 -3.91
N GLY A 178 13.94 -2.75 -2.61
CA GLY A 178 14.86 -3.75 -2.07
C GLY A 178 16.31 -3.30 -2.10
N LEU A 179 17.21 -4.07 -1.46
CA LEU A 179 18.63 -3.75 -1.29
C LEU A 179 18.86 -2.39 -0.64
N PHE A 180 18.00 -2.03 0.29
CA PHE A 180 17.98 -0.75 0.99
C PHE A 180 18.38 -0.91 2.46
N ASP A 181 19.42 -0.21 2.87
CA ASP A 181 19.86 -0.13 4.25
C ASP A 181 18.94 0.83 5.03
N LEU A 182 18.10 0.26 5.89
CA LEU A 182 17.14 1.02 6.67
C LEU A 182 17.79 1.88 7.75
N GLU A 183 18.99 1.51 8.25
CA GLU A 183 19.71 2.26 9.28
C GLU A 183 20.35 3.51 8.70
N ASN A 184 20.95 3.36 7.51
CA ASN A 184 21.66 4.45 6.83
C ASN A 184 20.77 5.19 5.82
N ALA A 185 19.52 4.78 5.63
CA ALA A 185 18.54 5.32 4.70
C ALA A 185 19.09 5.49 3.26
N CYS A 186 19.78 4.47 2.76
CA CYS A 186 20.37 4.46 1.42
C CYS A 186 20.37 3.05 0.81
N PHE A 187 20.57 2.96 -0.51
CA PHE A 187 20.80 1.68 -1.15
C PHE A 187 22.16 1.10 -0.74
N ASP A 188 22.17 -0.21 -0.43
CA ASP A 188 23.39 -0.92 -0.07
C ASP A 188 24.27 -1.15 -1.31
N ARG A 189 25.22 -0.24 -1.54
CA ARG A 189 26.16 -0.31 -2.66
C ARG A 189 26.91 -1.64 -2.69
N ALA A 190 27.38 -2.13 -1.53
CA ALA A 190 28.19 -3.36 -1.48
C ALA A 190 27.34 -4.59 -1.90
N ALA A 191 26.10 -4.68 -1.42
CA ALA A 191 25.18 -5.73 -1.82
C ALA A 191 24.85 -5.66 -3.33
N ILE A 192 24.56 -4.49 -3.86
CA ILE A 192 24.26 -4.23 -5.28
C ILE A 192 25.45 -4.66 -6.17
N GLU A 193 26.64 -4.16 -5.90
CA GLU A 193 27.85 -4.46 -6.67
C GLU A 193 28.27 -5.93 -6.53
N SER A 194 28.09 -6.54 -5.35
CA SER A 194 28.34 -7.98 -5.15
C SER A 194 27.44 -8.88 -5.97
N ALA A 195 26.21 -8.43 -6.26
CA ALA A 195 25.27 -9.11 -7.15
C ALA A 195 25.61 -8.90 -8.64
N GLY A 196 26.59 -8.05 -8.94
CA GLY A 196 27.00 -7.70 -10.30
C GLY A 196 26.03 -6.75 -10.98
N MET A 197 25.38 -5.85 -10.23
CA MET A 197 24.57 -4.75 -10.74
C MET A 197 25.32 -3.43 -10.70
N ASN A 198 24.95 -2.51 -11.60
CA ASN A 198 25.54 -1.18 -11.66
C ASN A 198 24.85 -0.24 -10.67
N PHE A 199 25.53 0.15 -9.59
CA PHE A 199 25.00 1.06 -8.59
C PHE A 199 24.58 2.42 -9.17
N ALA A 200 25.21 2.90 -10.23
CA ALA A 200 24.87 4.19 -10.85
C ALA A 200 23.44 4.23 -11.44
N GLN A 201 22.82 3.07 -11.68
CA GLN A 201 21.44 2.99 -12.17
C GLN A 201 20.40 3.09 -11.05
N PHE A 202 20.81 2.97 -9.78
CA PHE A 202 19.93 3.20 -8.65
C PHE A 202 19.73 4.71 -8.42
N PRO A 203 18.49 5.15 -8.10
CA PRO A 203 18.19 6.58 -7.98
C PRO A 203 18.80 7.21 -6.71
N HIS A 204 18.91 8.52 -6.69
CA HIS A 204 19.23 9.27 -5.47
C HIS A 204 18.08 9.17 -4.46
N VAL A 205 18.44 9.14 -3.17
CA VAL A 205 17.47 8.96 -2.07
C VAL A 205 17.46 10.19 -1.17
N THR A 206 16.25 10.55 -0.72
CA THR A 206 16.02 11.49 0.39
C THR A 206 15.08 10.87 1.42
N SER A 207 15.15 11.35 2.66
CA SER A 207 14.20 11.00 3.74
C SER A 207 13.46 12.24 4.27
N GLY A 208 13.69 13.41 3.65
CA GLY A 208 13.12 14.68 4.07
C GLY A 208 11.83 15.06 3.35
N TYR A 209 11.27 16.19 3.73
CA TYR A 209 10.10 16.80 3.10
C TYR A 209 10.51 17.66 1.90
N ASP A 210 11.27 17.10 0.98
CA ASP A 210 11.87 17.85 -0.11
C ASP A 210 10.86 18.20 -1.21
N LEU A 211 11.11 19.32 -1.89
CA LEU A 211 10.42 19.72 -3.10
C LEU A 211 11.27 19.33 -4.30
N LEU A 212 10.68 18.63 -5.27
CA LEU A 212 11.33 18.32 -6.55
C LEU A 212 11.50 19.56 -7.44
N GLY A 213 10.58 20.50 -7.35
CA GLY A 213 10.52 21.68 -8.17
C GLY A 213 9.11 22.26 -8.24
N LYS A 214 8.78 22.86 -9.37
CA LYS A 214 7.46 23.45 -9.61
C LYS A 214 6.95 23.03 -10.98
N THR A 215 5.62 22.89 -11.08
CA THR A 215 4.96 22.73 -12.38
C THR A 215 5.17 23.97 -13.27
N ALA A 216 4.86 23.86 -14.56
CA ALA A 216 4.90 24.99 -15.47
C ALA A 216 4.06 26.20 -14.97
N ASN A 217 3.01 25.94 -14.19
CA ASN A 217 2.17 26.96 -13.57
C ASN A 217 2.67 27.43 -12.20
N GLY A 218 3.88 27.05 -11.81
CA GLY A 218 4.55 27.50 -10.58
C GLY A 218 4.09 26.79 -9.30
N ILE A 219 3.34 25.70 -9.37
CA ILE A 219 2.85 24.94 -8.20
C ILE A 219 3.99 24.02 -7.72
N PRO A 220 4.40 24.10 -6.44
CA PRO A 220 5.40 23.20 -5.85
C PRO A 220 4.94 21.74 -5.90
N VAL A 221 5.88 20.83 -6.22
CA VAL A 221 5.67 19.38 -6.24
C VAL A 221 6.58 18.75 -5.18
N ALA A 222 6.00 18.06 -4.21
CA ALA A 222 6.74 17.34 -3.17
C ALA A 222 7.31 16.03 -3.72
N VAL A 223 8.42 15.56 -3.12
CA VAL A 223 8.94 14.22 -3.40
C VAL A 223 7.88 13.17 -3.07
N PRO A 224 7.65 12.17 -3.95
CA PRO A 224 6.62 11.14 -3.73
C PRO A 224 6.94 10.21 -2.56
N ILE A 225 5.91 9.80 -1.83
CA ILE A 225 6.00 8.80 -0.77
C ILE A 225 5.27 7.51 -1.15
N GLY A 226 5.63 6.40 -0.52
CA GLY A 226 4.96 5.11 -0.76
C GLY A 226 3.48 5.12 -0.34
N ASP A 227 2.64 4.39 -1.06
CA ASP A 227 1.18 4.33 -0.85
C ASP A 227 0.78 3.84 0.54
N ASN A 228 1.52 2.89 1.09
CA ASN A 228 1.30 2.37 2.43
C ASN A 228 1.55 3.43 3.50
N GLN A 229 2.64 4.19 3.38
CA GLN A 229 2.94 5.30 4.28
C GLN A 229 1.95 6.45 4.09
N ALA A 230 1.62 6.77 2.85
CA ALA A 230 0.61 7.79 2.55
C ALA A 230 -0.76 7.43 3.16
N SER A 231 -1.20 6.16 3.02
CA SER A 231 -2.44 5.69 3.66
C SER A 231 -2.39 5.81 5.18
N PHE A 232 -1.26 5.48 5.81
CA PHE A 232 -1.10 5.68 7.26
C PHE A 232 -1.15 7.16 7.64
N ILE A 233 -0.39 8.01 6.95
CA ILE A 233 -0.35 9.45 7.18
C ILE A 233 -1.74 10.06 7.00
N GLY A 234 -2.47 9.65 5.98
CA GLY A 234 -3.78 10.18 5.65
C GLY A 234 -4.92 9.64 6.52
N SER A 235 -4.72 8.54 7.23
CA SER A 235 -5.77 7.94 8.06
C SER A 235 -5.65 8.32 9.54
N VAL A 236 -4.43 8.52 10.04
CA VAL A 236 -4.14 8.54 11.47
C VAL A 236 -3.88 9.96 11.96
N ARG A 237 -4.70 10.45 12.90
CA ARG A 237 -4.52 11.78 13.51
C ARG A 237 -3.40 11.78 14.55
N ASP A 238 -3.43 10.82 15.47
CA ASP A 238 -2.44 10.69 16.55
C ASP A 238 -1.47 9.55 16.26
N ARG A 239 -0.48 9.83 15.40
CA ARG A 239 0.42 8.81 14.84
C ARG A 239 1.16 7.96 15.86
N ASN A 240 1.48 8.51 17.04
CA ASN A 240 2.25 7.81 18.08
C ASN A 240 1.38 6.93 18.99
N GLN A 241 0.05 7.10 18.94
CA GLN A 241 -0.88 6.40 19.82
C GLN A 241 -1.91 5.56 19.06
N SER A 242 -1.76 5.44 17.74
CA SER A 242 -2.75 4.76 16.90
C SER A 242 -2.19 3.54 16.21
N ILE A 243 -3.04 2.53 16.08
CA ILE A 243 -2.89 1.43 15.14
C ILE A 243 -3.83 1.70 13.98
N LEU A 244 -3.34 1.55 12.75
CA LEU A 244 -4.18 1.54 11.55
C LEU A 244 -4.45 0.08 11.15
N VAL A 245 -5.73 -0.28 11.01
CA VAL A 245 -6.16 -1.50 10.33
C VAL A 245 -6.84 -1.13 9.02
N ASN A 246 -6.32 -1.64 7.93
CA ASN A 246 -6.92 -1.47 6.60
C ASN A 246 -7.52 -2.80 6.16
N VAL A 247 -8.81 -2.81 5.81
CA VAL A 247 -9.49 -3.99 5.28
C VAL A 247 -10.08 -3.66 3.91
N GLY A 248 -9.29 -3.93 2.89
CA GLY A 248 -9.69 -3.92 1.48
C GLY A 248 -9.80 -5.35 0.95
N THR A 249 -9.32 -5.63 -0.26
CA THR A 249 -9.22 -7.00 -0.81
C THR A 249 -8.30 -7.86 0.07
N GLY A 250 -7.10 -7.38 0.35
CA GLY A 250 -6.26 -7.85 1.44
C GLY A 250 -6.57 -7.11 2.73
N SER A 251 -5.78 -7.34 3.77
CA SER A 251 -5.83 -6.52 4.98
C SER A 251 -4.43 -6.23 5.49
N GLN A 252 -4.29 -5.12 6.18
CA GLN A 252 -3.03 -4.70 6.77
C GLN A 252 -3.25 -4.15 8.18
N ILE A 253 -2.23 -4.31 9.00
CA ILE A 253 -2.09 -3.61 10.26
C ILE A 253 -0.79 -2.82 10.22
N SER A 254 -0.81 -1.57 10.65
CA SER A 254 0.36 -0.73 10.70
C SER A 254 0.35 0.24 11.87
N TYR A 255 1.52 0.52 12.42
CA TYR A 255 1.73 1.49 13.49
C TYR A 255 3.20 1.93 13.53
N LEU A 256 3.47 3.09 14.14
CA LEU A 256 4.83 3.64 14.20
C LEU A 256 5.72 2.92 15.21
N ALA A 257 7.00 2.84 14.86
CA ALA A 257 8.09 2.46 15.74
C ALA A 257 9.20 3.54 15.70
N ASP A 258 9.80 3.80 16.86
CA ASP A 258 10.90 4.76 17.01
C ASP A 258 12.29 4.18 16.66
N ARG A 259 12.34 2.91 16.27
CA ARG A 259 13.57 2.18 15.93
C ARG A 259 13.25 1.03 14.98
N LEU A 260 14.29 0.47 14.39
CA LEU A 260 14.19 -0.80 13.67
C LEU A 260 13.77 -1.93 14.59
N ILE A 261 12.73 -2.65 14.22
CA ILE A 261 12.19 -3.79 14.94
C ILE A 261 12.11 -4.97 13.99
N THR A 262 12.79 -6.06 14.33
CA THR A 262 12.68 -7.32 13.58
C THR A 262 11.63 -8.22 14.24
N THR A 263 10.62 -8.59 13.49
CA THR A 263 9.59 -9.54 13.91
C THR A 263 9.41 -10.66 12.86
N ALA A 264 8.80 -11.75 13.28
CA ALA A 264 8.49 -12.84 12.37
C ALA A 264 7.29 -12.54 11.44
N THR A 265 6.43 -11.58 11.81
CA THR A 265 5.12 -11.38 11.18
C THR A 265 4.90 -9.97 10.61
N MET A 266 5.82 -9.03 10.91
CA MET A 266 5.70 -7.65 10.44
C MET A 266 7.01 -7.16 9.85
N GLU A 267 6.90 -6.36 8.81
CA GLU A 267 8.01 -5.68 8.14
C GLU A 267 8.18 -4.27 8.70
N THR A 268 9.44 -3.87 8.90
CA THR A 268 9.78 -2.47 9.20
C THR A 268 10.02 -1.73 7.90
N ARG A 269 9.36 -0.59 7.75
CA ARG A 269 9.47 0.30 6.58
C ARG A 269 9.80 1.71 7.03
N PRO A 270 10.56 2.51 6.28
CA PRO A 270 10.72 3.94 6.58
C PRO A 270 9.34 4.62 6.56
N CYS A 271 9.12 5.58 7.45
CA CYS A 271 7.94 6.44 7.42
C CYS A 271 8.34 7.89 7.09
N ASP A 272 9.31 8.39 7.82
CA ASP A 272 10.02 9.66 7.57
C ASP A 272 11.45 9.56 8.11
N ALA A 273 12.15 10.68 8.22
CA ALA A 273 13.54 10.71 8.71
C ALA A 273 13.72 10.26 10.18
N GLU A 274 12.63 10.23 10.98
CA GLU A 274 12.70 10.05 12.42
C GLU A 274 12.08 8.72 12.90
N CYS A 275 11.26 8.07 12.07
CA CYS A 275 10.50 6.91 12.50
C CYS A 275 10.28 5.89 11.39
N PHE A 276 9.89 4.72 11.83
CA PHE A 276 9.56 3.58 10.99
C PHE A 276 8.07 3.22 11.13
N LEU A 277 7.55 2.59 10.10
CA LEU A 277 6.22 1.98 10.09
C LEU A 277 6.39 0.46 10.15
N LEU A 278 5.86 -0.17 11.19
CA LEU A 278 5.69 -1.62 11.24
C LEU A 278 4.42 -2.00 10.49
N VAL A 279 4.55 -2.93 9.57
CA VAL A 279 3.45 -3.34 8.67
C VAL A 279 3.31 -4.85 8.66
N GLY A 280 2.14 -5.35 9.07
CA GLY A 280 1.71 -6.72 8.88
C GLY A 280 0.66 -6.79 7.77
N SER A 281 0.79 -7.73 6.84
CA SER A 281 -0.10 -7.83 5.68
C SER A 281 -0.68 -9.23 5.55
N SER A 282 -2.00 -9.31 5.32
CA SER A 282 -2.71 -10.51 4.92
C SER A 282 -3.17 -10.40 3.47
N LEU A 283 -2.99 -11.47 2.71
CA LEU A 283 -3.37 -11.53 1.29
C LEU A 283 -4.89 -11.69 1.10
N CYS A 284 -5.64 -11.97 2.17
CA CYS A 284 -7.04 -12.32 2.09
C CYS A 284 -7.88 -11.67 3.21
N GLY A 285 -7.99 -10.34 3.20
CA GLY A 285 -8.87 -9.58 4.11
C GLY A 285 -10.34 -9.64 3.69
N GLY A 286 -10.87 -8.57 3.14
CA GLY A 286 -12.24 -8.51 2.59
C GLY A 286 -12.51 -9.53 1.50
N ARG A 287 -11.49 -10.05 0.81
CA ARG A 287 -11.61 -11.18 -0.11
C ARG A 287 -12.16 -12.43 0.58
N ALA A 288 -11.79 -12.72 1.84
CA ALA A 288 -12.33 -13.86 2.57
C ALA A 288 -13.87 -13.74 2.74
N TYR A 289 -14.31 -12.53 3.08
CA TYR A 289 -15.75 -12.25 3.18
C TYR A 289 -16.46 -12.31 1.82
N ALA A 290 -15.81 -11.87 0.74
CA ALA A 290 -16.31 -11.97 -0.61
C ALA A 290 -16.41 -13.43 -1.10
N ILE A 291 -15.44 -14.29 -0.76
CA ILE A 291 -15.49 -15.73 -1.06
C ILE A 291 -16.70 -16.37 -0.37
N LEU A 292 -16.94 -16.04 0.89
CA LEU A 292 -18.12 -16.54 1.61
C LEU A 292 -19.42 -16.01 0.98
N LYS A 293 -19.45 -14.75 0.57
CA LYS A 293 -20.59 -14.17 -0.16
C LYS A 293 -20.87 -14.95 -1.45
N ASN A 294 -19.85 -15.27 -2.22
CA ASN A 294 -20.02 -16.03 -3.47
C ASN A 294 -20.52 -17.45 -3.20
N PHE A 295 -20.06 -18.10 -2.12
CA PHE A 295 -20.57 -19.40 -1.69
C PHE A 295 -22.10 -19.36 -1.40
N TYR A 296 -22.55 -18.36 -0.65
CA TYR A 296 -24.01 -18.20 -0.38
C TYR A 296 -24.79 -17.84 -1.64
N GLU A 297 -24.24 -17.00 -2.50
CA GLU A 297 -24.86 -16.61 -3.77
C GLU A 297 -25.07 -17.80 -4.70
N GLU A 298 -24.06 -18.66 -4.84
CA GLU A 298 -24.17 -19.89 -5.61
C GLU A 298 -25.26 -20.81 -5.09
N LEU A 299 -25.33 -21.01 -3.77
CA LEU A 299 -26.38 -21.84 -3.14
C LEU A 299 -27.79 -21.27 -3.39
N ILE A 300 -27.96 -19.94 -3.25
CA ILE A 300 -29.23 -19.24 -3.49
C ILE A 300 -29.66 -19.40 -4.96
N GLN A 301 -28.70 -19.23 -5.89
CA GLN A 301 -28.96 -19.40 -7.32
C GLN A 301 -29.37 -20.85 -7.68
N GLN A 302 -28.69 -21.85 -7.10
CA GLN A 302 -29.06 -23.26 -7.28
C GLN A 302 -30.47 -23.58 -6.74
N ALA A 303 -30.93 -22.84 -5.74
CA ALA A 303 -32.30 -22.93 -5.23
C ALA A 303 -33.33 -22.16 -6.11
N GLY A 304 -32.93 -21.58 -7.22
CA GLY A 304 -33.77 -20.79 -8.12
C GLY A 304 -34.16 -19.42 -7.58
N CYS A 305 -33.41 -18.89 -6.61
CA CYS A 305 -33.65 -17.60 -5.99
C CYS A 305 -32.55 -16.58 -6.36
N GLN A 306 -32.79 -15.30 -6.09
CA GLN A 306 -31.82 -14.20 -6.21
C GLN A 306 -31.84 -13.34 -4.94
N CYS A 307 -30.71 -12.76 -4.59
CA CYS A 307 -30.58 -11.86 -3.45
C CYS A 307 -29.64 -10.69 -3.80
N ASP A 308 -30.18 -9.51 -4.05
CA ASP A 308 -29.42 -8.33 -4.48
C ASP A 308 -28.63 -7.67 -3.32
N HIS A 309 -28.96 -8.01 -2.05
CA HIS A 309 -28.36 -7.37 -0.87
C HIS A 309 -27.69 -8.40 0.05
N LEU A 310 -26.93 -9.34 -0.52
CA LEU A 310 -26.38 -10.47 0.23
C LEU A 310 -25.39 -10.05 1.34
N TYR A 311 -24.58 -9.00 1.14
CA TYR A 311 -23.73 -8.47 2.21
C TYR A 311 -24.53 -7.99 3.42
N ALA A 312 -25.68 -7.32 3.22
CA ALA A 312 -26.55 -6.91 4.33
C ALA A 312 -27.21 -8.11 5.03
N VAL A 313 -27.48 -9.20 4.30
CA VAL A 313 -27.93 -10.46 4.92
C VAL A 313 -26.84 -11.07 5.77
N MET A 314 -25.61 -11.14 5.26
CA MET A 314 -24.44 -11.66 5.98
C MET A 314 -24.12 -10.83 7.23
N GLU A 315 -24.23 -9.51 7.17
CA GLU A 315 -24.05 -8.64 8.34
C GLU A 315 -25.08 -8.97 9.43
N ARG A 316 -26.38 -9.11 9.07
CA ARG A 316 -27.43 -9.54 10.01
C ARG A 316 -27.20 -10.94 10.57
N LEU A 317 -26.67 -11.89 9.79
CA LEU A 317 -26.30 -13.22 10.27
C LEU A 317 -25.24 -13.17 11.38
N ALA A 318 -24.29 -12.23 11.29
CA ALA A 318 -23.23 -12.06 12.26
C ALA A 318 -23.57 -11.07 13.39
N GLU A 319 -24.67 -10.32 13.33
CA GLU A 319 -25.00 -9.24 14.27
C GLU A 319 -25.00 -9.69 15.74
N ASN A 320 -25.50 -10.90 15.99
CA ASN A 320 -25.59 -11.48 17.32
C ASN A 320 -24.48 -12.50 17.63
N TYR A 321 -23.28 -12.32 17.06
CA TYR A 321 -22.16 -13.27 17.22
C TYR A 321 -21.78 -13.55 18.69
N HIS A 322 -22.03 -12.63 19.62
CA HIS A 322 -21.82 -12.86 21.07
C HIS A 322 -22.72 -13.96 21.69
N GLN A 323 -23.87 -14.24 21.04
CA GLN A 323 -24.81 -15.22 21.52
C GLN A 323 -24.54 -16.62 20.95
N LEU A 324 -23.59 -16.71 20.02
CA LEU A 324 -23.22 -17.98 19.43
C LEU A 324 -22.32 -18.75 20.41
N GLU A 325 -22.71 -19.97 20.71
CA GLU A 325 -21.92 -20.92 21.47
C GLU A 325 -21.07 -21.78 20.53
N ASN A 326 -19.95 -22.34 21.03
CA ASN A 326 -19.11 -23.28 20.28
C ASN A 326 -18.61 -22.70 18.93
N ASN A 327 -18.13 -21.46 18.92
CA ASN A 327 -17.71 -20.75 17.70
C ASN A 327 -16.74 -21.54 16.82
N LEU A 328 -16.88 -21.40 15.50
CA LEU A 328 -15.94 -21.92 14.52
C LEU A 328 -14.63 -21.12 14.58
N ASN A 329 -13.51 -21.82 14.52
CA ASN A 329 -12.21 -21.20 14.32
C ASN A 329 -11.90 -21.19 12.80
N VAL A 330 -11.89 -20.00 12.20
CA VAL A 330 -11.67 -19.85 10.75
C VAL A 330 -10.33 -19.17 10.51
N SER A 331 -9.42 -19.86 9.81
CA SER A 331 -8.22 -19.26 9.25
C SER A 331 -8.52 -18.71 7.87
N THR A 332 -8.43 -17.39 7.69
CA THR A 332 -8.76 -16.70 6.43
C THR A 332 -7.63 -16.70 5.39
N ARG A 333 -6.57 -17.48 5.59
CA ARG A 333 -5.40 -17.57 4.68
C ARG A 333 -5.74 -18.31 3.38
N PHE A 334 -6.86 -17.98 2.75
CA PHE A 334 -7.35 -18.64 1.53
C PHE A 334 -6.43 -18.42 0.32
N SER A 335 -5.64 -17.35 0.33
CA SER A 335 -4.65 -17.03 -0.71
C SER A 335 -3.20 -17.35 -0.29
N GLY A 336 -3.00 -18.10 0.79
CA GLY A 336 -1.70 -18.34 1.39
C GLY A 336 -1.16 -17.12 2.13
N THR A 337 0.13 -17.14 2.43
CA THR A 337 0.91 -15.98 2.92
C THR A 337 2.06 -15.69 1.96
N ARG A 338 2.75 -14.56 2.12
CA ARG A 338 3.95 -14.24 1.31
C ARG A 338 5.07 -15.27 1.53
N GLU A 339 5.19 -15.78 2.77
CA GLU A 339 6.19 -16.78 3.15
C GLU A 339 5.81 -18.20 2.72
N ASN A 340 4.51 -18.49 2.62
CA ASN A 340 3.99 -19.79 2.22
C ASN A 340 2.75 -19.63 1.31
N PRO A 341 2.94 -19.45 0.00
CA PRO A 341 1.84 -19.32 -0.96
C PRO A 341 0.94 -20.57 -1.06
N GLU A 342 1.46 -21.74 -0.69
CA GLU A 342 0.71 -23.00 -0.72
C GLU A 342 -0.17 -23.21 0.51
N GLN A 343 -0.05 -22.37 1.53
CA GLN A 343 -0.90 -22.43 2.70
C GLN A 343 -2.38 -22.23 2.30
N ARG A 344 -3.28 -22.94 2.97
CA ARG A 344 -4.72 -22.82 2.76
C ARG A 344 -5.41 -22.42 4.06
N GLY A 345 -6.53 -21.75 3.92
CA GLY A 345 -7.44 -21.49 5.02
C GLY A 345 -8.02 -22.77 5.60
N SER A 346 -8.56 -22.70 6.80
CA SER A 346 -9.16 -23.86 7.47
C SER A 346 -10.35 -23.43 8.32
N ILE A 347 -11.27 -24.36 8.53
CA ILE A 347 -12.37 -24.21 9.48
C ILE A 347 -12.23 -25.38 10.45
N THR A 348 -12.12 -25.08 11.74
CA THR A 348 -11.98 -26.07 12.80
C THR A 348 -13.03 -25.87 13.90
N ASN A 349 -13.10 -26.79 14.86
CA ASN A 349 -14.11 -26.81 15.91
C ASN A 349 -15.55 -27.02 15.37
N ILE A 350 -15.71 -27.80 14.29
CA ILE A 350 -17.01 -28.09 13.72
C ILE A 350 -17.70 -29.15 14.57
N GLY A 351 -18.91 -28.84 15.04
CA GLY A 351 -19.81 -29.73 15.76
C GLY A 351 -21.18 -29.83 15.07
N ILE A 352 -22.08 -30.59 15.65
CA ILE A 352 -23.45 -30.79 15.11
C ILE A 352 -24.35 -29.56 15.31
N ASP A 353 -23.96 -28.65 16.17
CA ASP A 353 -24.71 -27.49 16.66
C ASP A 353 -24.21 -26.15 16.08
N ASN A 354 -22.99 -26.10 15.45
CA ASN A 354 -22.39 -24.86 15.06
C ASN A 354 -22.05 -24.73 13.56
N LEU A 355 -22.34 -25.71 12.72
CA LEU A 355 -22.19 -25.58 11.28
C LEU A 355 -23.41 -24.87 10.67
N THR A 356 -23.60 -23.60 11.00
CA THR A 356 -24.72 -22.77 10.53
C THR A 356 -24.21 -21.53 9.77
N PRO A 357 -25.06 -20.89 8.93
CA PRO A 357 -24.66 -19.63 8.26
C PRO A 357 -24.22 -18.55 9.22
N GLN A 358 -24.82 -18.45 10.42
CA GLN A 358 -24.42 -17.48 11.44
C GLN A 358 -22.98 -17.73 11.93
N HIS A 359 -22.68 -18.96 12.36
CA HIS A 359 -21.35 -19.33 12.85
C HIS A 359 -20.30 -19.20 11.77
N LEU A 360 -20.61 -19.57 10.52
CA LEU A 360 -19.65 -19.45 9.42
C LEU A 360 -19.35 -17.99 9.08
N THR A 361 -20.39 -17.12 9.04
CA THR A 361 -20.23 -15.71 8.76
C THR A 361 -19.46 -15.00 9.87
N ALA A 362 -19.82 -15.24 11.14
CA ALA A 362 -19.12 -14.70 12.29
C ALA A 362 -17.67 -15.22 12.35
N GLY A 363 -17.45 -16.51 12.10
CA GLY A 363 -16.12 -17.12 12.09
C GLY A 363 -15.19 -16.53 11.04
N VAL A 364 -15.67 -16.22 9.83
CA VAL A 364 -14.86 -15.57 8.78
C VAL A 364 -14.49 -14.14 9.19
N LEU A 365 -15.44 -13.36 9.72
CA LEU A 365 -15.12 -11.99 10.20
C LEU A 365 -14.13 -12.04 11.37
N GLN A 366 -14.32 -12.93 12.34
CA GLN A 366 -13.40 -13.14 13.46
C GLN A 366 -12.01 -13.56 12.97
N GLY A 367 -11.92 -14.42 11.96
CA GLY A 367 -10.65 -14.85 11.37
C GLY A 367 -9.84 -13.71 10.77
N ILE A 368 -10.50 -12.72 10.14
CA ILE A 368 -9.84 -11.49 9.64
C ILE A 368 -9.27 -10.69 10.81
N VAL A 369 -10.03 -10.53 11.87
CA VAL A 369 -9.62 -9.78 13.07
C VAL A 369 -8.46 -10.47 13.78
N ASP A 370 -8.56 -11.78 14.00
CA ASP A 370 -7.55 -12.56 14.73
C ASP A 370 -6.22 -12.65 13.96
N GLU A 371 -6.25 -12.68 12.64
CA GLU A 371 -5.02 -12.68 11.84
C GLU A 371 -4.24 -11.37 12.05
N LEU A 372 -4.90 -10.20 11.96
CA LEU A 372 -4.25 -8.91 12.20
C LEU A 372 -3.86 -8.72 13.66
N TYR A 373 -4.70 -9.15 14.60
CA TYR A 373 -4.36 -9.10 16.02
C TYR A 373 -3.14 -9.97 16.37
N THR A 374 -2.99 -11.13 15.74
CA THR A 374 -1.83 -12.01 15.97
C THR A 374 -0.53 -11.34 15.50
N MET A 375 -0.57 -10.61 14.36
CA MET A 375 0.58 -9.84 13.90
C MET A 375 0.95 -8.73 14.89
N TYR A 376 -0.04 -7.98 15.38
CA TYR A 376 0.15 -6.94 16.40
C TYR A 376 0.71 -7.52 17.71
N ALA A 377 0.07 -8.55 18.25
CA ALA A 377 0.46 -9.15 19.54
C ALA A 377 1.91 -9.69 19.52
N GLY A 378 2.35 -10.23 18.38
CA GLY A 378 3.74 -10.69 18.20
C GLY A 378 4.79 -9.59 18.26
N SER A 379 4.42 -8.33 18.17
CA SER A 379 5.30 -7.16 18.17
C SER A 379 5.02 -6.17 19.30
N ALA A 380 3.84 -6.25 19.95
CA ALA A 380 3.41 -5.31 20.99
C ALA A 380 4.36 -5.27 22.21
N ALA A 381 4.97 -6.40 22.57
CA ALA A 381 5.92 -6.50 23.69
C ALA A 381 7.23 -5.71 23.46
N ILE A 382 7.51 -5.28 22.23
CA ILE A 382 8.75 -4.60 21.84
C ILE A 382 8.55 -3.08 21.80
N GLN A 383 7.29 -2.60 21.85
CA GLN A 383 6.95 -1.18 21.81
C GLN A 383 7.14 -0.47 23.15
N LYS A 384 7.54 0.81 23.09
CA LYS A 384 7.65 1.67 24.28
C LYS A 384 6.32 2.26 24.73
N SER A 385 5.37 2.47 23.80
CA SER A 385 4.07 3.03 24.08
C SER A 385 2.94 2.06 23.71
N VAL A 386 1.93 1.98 24.57
CA VAL A 386 0.71 1.21 24.26
C VAL A 386 -0.21 2.12 23.42
N PRO A 387 -0.59 1.71 22.20
CA PRO A 387 -1.57 2.46 21.42
C PRO A 387 -2.89 2.60 22.17
N SER A 388 -3.56 3.74 21.96
CA SER A 388 -4.85 4.05 22.60
C SER A 388 -6.00 4.10 21.61
N PHE A 389 -5.70 4.19 20.32
CA PHE A 389 -6.69 4.34 19.26
C PHE A 389 -6.51 3.28 18.18
N LEU A 390 -7.62 2.76 17.69
CA LEU A 390 -7.68 1.89 16.53
C LEU A 390 -8.34 2.65 15.39
N VAL A 391 -7.61 2.88 14.31
CA VAL A 391 -8.14 3.56 13.12
C VAL A 391 -8.45 2.51 12.07
N GLY A 392 -9.67 2.56 11.51
CA GLY A 392 -10.11 1.65 10.45
C GLY A 392 -10.17 2.34 9.11
N SER A 393 -9.54 1.77 8.08
CA SER A 393 -9.60 2.24 6.69
C SER A 393 -9.93 1.10 5.73
N GLY A 394 -10.27 1.46 4.49
CA GLY A 394 -10.72 0.52 3.47
C GLY A 394 -12.20 0.13 3.59
N ASN A 395 -12.79 -0.22 2.46
CA ASN A 395 -14.24 -0.45 2.35
C ASN A 395 -14.75 -1.62 3.22
N GLY A 396 -13.93 -2.65 3.45
CA GLY A 396 -14.33 -3.83 4.23
C GLY A 396 -14.67 -3.49 5.68
N ILE A 397 -13.87 -2.66 6.35
CA ILE A 397 -14.16 -2.24 7.73
C ILE A 397 -15.09 -1.03 7.78
N ARG A 398 -14.97 -0.10 6.83
CA ARG A 398 -15.81 1.11 6.76
C ARG A 398 -17.28 0.80 6.65
N GLN A 399 -17.66 -0.21 5.89
CA GLN A 399 -19.05 -0.56 5.61
C GLN A 399 -19.63 -1.64 6.53
N ASN A 400 -18.82 -2.37 7.31
CA ASN A 400 -19.26 -3.49 8.13
C ASN A 400 -19.17 -3.16 9.63
N LYS A 401 -20.29 -2.84 10.25
CA LYS A 401 -20.37 -2.48 11.68
C LYS A 401 -20.06 -3.65 12.61
N VAL A 402 -20.39 -4.86 12.22
CA VAL A 402 -20.05 -6.06 12.99
C VAL A 402 -18.54 -6.26 13.03
N LEU A 403 -17.88 -6.10 11.89
CA LEU A 403 -16.42 -6.17 11.82
C LEU A 403 -15.74 -5.09 12.67
N GLN A 404 -16.24 -3.83 12.64
CA GLN A 404 -15.76 -2.76 13.52
C GLN A 404 -15.83 -3.18 14.98
N LYS A 405 -16.99 -3.70 15.43
CA LYS A 405 -17.17 -4.12 16.81
C LYS A 405 -16.28 -5.28 17.22
N MET A 406 -16.08 -6.27 16.35
CA MET A 406 -15.14 -7.37 16.59
C MET A 406 -13.70 -6.86 16.75
N PHE A 407 -13.29 -5.86 15.94
CA PHE A 407 -11.99 -5.20 16.11
C PHE A 407 -11.90 -4.47 17.45
N GLU A 408 -12.94 -3.70 17.83
CA GLU A 408 -12.97 -2.98 19.12
C GLU A 408 -12.78 -3.92 20.30
N GLU A 409 -13.50 -5.02 20.32
CA GLU A 409 -13.44 -6.01 21.38
C GLU A 409 -12.09 -6.72 21.43
N ARG A 410 -11.57 -7.10 20.26
CA ARG A 410 -10.32 -7.85 20.18
C ARG A 410 -9.11 -7.02 20.58
N PHE A 411 -9.09 -5.73 20.20
CA PHE A 411 -8.01 -4.80 20.51
C PHE A 411 -8.22 -4.06 21.83
N GLY A 412 -9.42 -4.05 22.39
CA GLY A 412 -9.78 -3.26 23.58
C GLY A 412 -9.77 -1.75 23.32
N MET A 413 -10.02 -1.32 22.08
CA MET A 413 -9.95 0.07 21.61
C MET A 413 -11.15 0.38 20.73
N GLN A 414 -11.66 1.61 20.78
CA GLN A 414 -12.71 2.06 19.85
C GLN A 414 -12.14 2.25 18.46
N VAL A 415 -12.89 1.82 17.46
CA VAL A 415 -12.55 2.03 16.04
C VAL A 415 -12.95 3.43 15.61
N GLN A 416 -11.99 4.19 15.10
CA GLN A 416 -12.20 5.50 14.50
C GLN A 416 -12.11 5.37 12.98
N ILE A 417 -13.11 5.85 12.25
CA ILE A 417 -13.14 5.80 10.78
C ILE A 417 -12.93 7.21 10.23
N PRO A 418 -11.91 7.47 9.40
CA PRO A 418 -11.76 8.77 8.74
C PRO A 418 -13.00 9.17 7.93
N VAL A 419 -13.35 10.44 7.93
CA VAL A 419 -14.49 10.94 7.13
C VAL A 419 -14.21 10.81 5.63
N HIS A 420 -12.99 11.10 5.21
CA HIS A 420 -12.55 10.96 3.81
C HIS A 420 -12.28 9.49 3.46
N THR A 421 -12.33 9.16 2.17
CA THR A 421 -12.24 7.79 1.65
C THR A 421 -10.94 7.50 0.90
N GLU A 422 -10.27 8.53 0.39
CA GLU A 422 -9.05 8.42 -0.43
C GLU A 422 -7.81 8.68 0.46
N GLU A 423 -7.56 7.76 1.38
CA GLU A 423 -6.58 7.95 2.46
C GLU A 423 -5.16 8.17 1.93
N ALA A 424 -4.74 7.48 0.86
CA ALA A 424 -3.40 7.63 0.28
C ALA A 424 -3.22 9.01 -0.38
N ALA A 425 -4.18 9.44 -1.19
CA ALA A 425 -4.16 10.78 -1.78
C ALA A 425 -4.19 11.88 -0.71
N TYR A 426 -5.00 11.68 0.34
CA TYR A 426 -5.06 12.61 1.49
C TYR A 426 -3.70 12.69 2.20
N GLY A 427 -3.06 11.56 2.46
CA GLY A 427 -1.74 11.50 3.09
C GLY A 427 -0.64 12.14 2.26
N ALA A 428 -0.65 11.95 0.94
CA ALA A 428 0.26 12.64 0.03
C ALA A 428 0.07 14.16 0.09
N ALA A 429 -1.17 14.64 0.19
CA ALA A 429 -1.44 16.08 0.38
C ALA A 429 -0.93 16.60 1.73
N LEU A 430 -1.10 15.85 2.83
CA LEU A 430 -0.54 16.22 4.14
C LEU A 430 0.99 16.31 4.10
N PHE A 431 1.63 15.36 3.44
CA PHE A 431 3.09 15.38 3.24
C PHE A 431 3.52 16.63 2.47
N ALA A 432 2.84 16.97 1.38
CA ALA A 432 3.12 18.17 0.60
C ALA A 432 2.88 19.47 1.40
N MET A 433 1.87 19.50 2.29
CA MET A 433 1.65 20.65 3.19
C MET A 433 2.83 20.90 4.11
N VAL A 434 3.51 19.84 4.58
CA VAL A 434 4.74 19.95 5.36
C VAL A 434 5.90 20.40 4.46
N SER A 435 6.04 19.83 3.25
CA SER A 435 7.09 20.18 2.30
C SER A 435 7.10 21.67 1.92
N VAL A 436 5.93 22.31 1.85
CA VAL A 436 5.82 23.76 1.57
C VAL A 436 5.79 24.64 2.83
N GLY A 437 5.98 24.06 4.03
CA GLY A 437 6.03 24.78 5.29
C GLY A 437 4.64 25.26 5.79
N CYS A 438 3.54 24.71 5.30
CA CYS A 438 2.19 25.00 5.83
C CYS A 438 2.04 24.49 7.27
N TYR A 439 2.68 23.35 7.56
CA TYR A 439 2.84 22.77 8.89
C TYR A 439 4.32 22.46 9.14
N SER A 440 4.76 22.57 10.40
CA SER A 440 6.16 22.31 10.75
C SER A 440 6.49 20.82 10.84
N THR A 441 5.48 19.96 11.09
CA THR A 441 5.63 18.50 11.22
C THR A 441 4.42 17.77 10.66
N LEU A 442 4.60 16.49 10.29
CA LEU A 442 3.49 15.61 9.92
C LEU A 442 2.46 15.45 11.05
N SER A 443 2.92 15.34 12.30
CA SER A 443 2.01 15.25 13.45
C SER A 443 1.09 16.45 13.55
N GLN A 444 1.56 17.66 13.22
CA GLN A 444 0.70 18.84 13.15
C GLN A 444 -0.27 18.80 11.96
N ALA A 445 0.22 18.42 10.79
CA ALA A 445 -0.63 18.30 9.61
C ALA A 445 -1.75 17.27 9.80
N GLN A 446 -1.46 16.16 10.46
CA GLN A 446 -2.43 15.09 10.73
C GLN A 446 -3.56 15.50 11.69
N GLN A 447 -3.40 16.58 12.48
CA GLN A 447 -4.47 17.07 13.39
C GLN A 447 -5.74 17.53 12.65
N ILE A 448 -5.65 17.83 11.36
CA ILE A 448 -6.84 18.21 10.55
C ILE A 448 -7.69 17.01 10.13
N ILE A 449 -7.23 15.78 10.35
CA ILE A 449 -7.99 14.55 10.08
C ILE A 449 -9.23 14.48 10.99
N LYS A 450 -10.39 14.24 10.38
CA LYS A 450 -11.67 14.09 11.09
C LYS A 450 -12.13 12.65 11.02
N TYR A 451 -12.71 12.17 12.13
CA TYR A 451 -13.34 10.85 12.22
C TYR A 451 -14.87 10.98 12.28
N GLN A 452 -15.54 9.90 11.85
CA GLN A 452 -17.01 9.78 11.91
C GLN A 452 -17.49 9.67 13.35
#